data_507845eb9b41982a8189d985eaacf231
#
_entry.id   507845eb9b41982a8189d985eaacf231
#
_cell.length_a   1.000
_cell.length_b   1.000
_cell.length_c   1.000
_cell.angle_alpha   90.00
_cell.angle_beta   90.00
_cell.angle_gamma   90.00
#
_symmetry.space_group_name_H-M   'P 1'
#
loop_
_entity.id
_entity.type
_entity.pdbx_description
1 polymer ?
#
loop_
_entity_poly.entity_id
_entity_poly.type
_entity_poly.pdbx_seq_one_letter_code
_entity_poly.pdbx_strand_id
1 'polypeptide(L)'
;VRTTLLGLDDARINEVLQIVQLTNTGKKRAGQFSLGMKQRLGIAIALLNSPQLLILDEPTNGLDPLGIEELRELIRSFPCKGITVILSSHILSEVQQIADHVGIIAGGVLGYEGELRAGEDLEQLFMDVIRRNGKEGY
;
A
#
# COMPACT_ATOMS: atom_id res chain seq x y z
N VAL A 1 -20.21 -11.68 -1.33
CA VAL A 1 -21.06 -10.85 -2.22
C VAL A 1 -20.30 -10.45 -3.47
N ARG A 2 -19.07 -9.87 -3.38
CA ARG A 2 -18.30 -9.45 -4.57
C ARG A 2 -17.88 -10.63 -5.46
N THR A 3 -17.50 -11.75 -4.86
CA THR A 3 -17.12 -12.97 -5.57
C THR A 3 -18.28 -13.57 -6.36
N THR A 4 -19.48 -13.57 -5.78
CA THR A 4 -20.72 -14.00 -6.46
C THR A 4 -21.04 -13.11 -7.66
N LEU A 5 -20.84 -11.79 -7.53
CA LEU A 5 -21.08 -10.83 -8.63
C LEU A 5 -20.07 -10.97 -9.77
N LEU A 6 -18.83 -11.38 -9.49
CA LEU A 6 -17.77 -11.54 -10.47
C LEU A 6 -17.71 -12.96 -11.08
N GLY A 7 -18.51 -13.91 -10.59
CA GLY A 7 -18.49 -15.31 -11.04
C GLY A 7 -17.16 -16.01 -10.76
N LEU A 8 -16.41 -15.56 -9.73
CA LEU A 8 -15.14 -16.15 -9.35
C LEU A 8 -15.33 -17.46 -8.62
N ASP A 9 -14.45 -18.42 -8.90
CA ASP A 9 -14.46 -19.72 -8.24
C ASP A 9 -13.81 -19.66 -6.84
N ASP A 10 -14.07 -20.69 -6.03
CA ASP A 10 -13.51 -20.80 -4.69
C ASP A 10 -11.99 -20.92 -4.67
N ALA A 11 -11.38 -21.43 -5.76
CA ALA A 11 -9.93 -21.56 -5.89
C ALA A 11 -9.26 -20.18 -5.92
N ARG A 12 -9.80 -19.24 -6.68
CA ARG A 12 -9.28 -17.86 -6.72
C ARG A 12 -9.45 -17.13 -5.39
N ILE A 13 -10.58 -17.35 -4.72
CA ILE A 13 -10.81 -16.77 -3.38
C ILE A 13 -9.76 -17.28 -2.40
N ASN A 14 -9.53 -18.58 -2.37
CA ASN A 14 -8.54 -19.19 -1.48
C ASN A 14 -7.12 -18.72 -1.79
N GLU A 15 -6.77 -18.58 -3.06
CA GLU A 15 -5.47 -18.06 -3.49
C GLU A 15 -5.22 -16.64 -2.96
N VAL A 16 -6.15 -15.70 -3.16
CA VAL A 16 -5.95 -14.32 -2.69
C VAL A 16 -5.94 -14.24 -1.17
N LEU A 17 -6.75 -15.04 -0.46
CA LEU A 17 -6.71 -15.11 1.00
C LEU A 17 -5.38 -15.65 1.51
N GLN A 18 -4.77 -16.58 0.79
CA GLN A 18 -3.43 -17.10 1.10
C GLN A 18 -2.36 -16.03 0.89
N ILE A 19 -2.42 -15.29 -0.23
CA ILE A 19 -1.49 -14.18 -0.52
C ILE A 19 -1.48 -13.17 0.62
N VAL A 20 -2.65 -12.78 1.12
CA VAL A 20 -2.78 -11.79 2.20
C VAL A 20 -2.75 -12.39 3.61
N GLN A 21 -2.46 -13.69 3.74
CA GLN A 21 -2.35 -14.42 5.01
C GLN A 21 -3.63 -14.38 5.88
N LEU A 22 -4.79 -14.48 5.24
CA LEU A 22 -6.10 -14.51 5.93
C LEU A 22 -6.79 -15.89 5.90
N THR A 23 -6.10 -16.96 5.53
CA THR A 23 -6.67 -18.32 5.43
C THR A 23 -7.11 -18.89 6.78
N ASN A 24 -6.42 -18.55 7.86
CA ASN A 24 -6.65 -19.11 9.22
C ASN A 24 -7.58 -18.24 10.08
N THR A 25 -8.42 -17.41 9.47
CA THR A 25 -9.35 -16.55 10.21
C THR A 25 -10.56 -17.30 10.79
N GLY A 26 -10.71 -18.57 10.47
CA GLY A 26 -11.81 -19.42 10.93
C GLY A 26 -13.16 -18.92 10.42
N LYS A 27 -14.19 -19.04 11.28
CA LYS A 27 -15.55 -18.55 10.98
C LYS A 27 -15.78 -17.08 11.39
N LYS A 28 -14.70 -16.30 11.63
CA LYS A 28 -14.84 -14.90 12.01
C LYS A 28 -15.47 -14.08 10.89
N ARG A 29 -16.44 -13.25 11.25
CA ARG A 29 -17.00 -12.25 10.32
C ARG A 29 -16.02 -11.10 10.13
N ALA A 30 -15.99 -10.47 8.96
CA ALA A 30 -15.13 -9.33 8.67
C ALA A 30 -15.27 -8.15 9.69
N GLY A 31 -16.45 -8.00 10.30
CA GLY A 31 -16.67 -7.03 11.38
C GLY A 31 -15.85 -7.30 12.66
N GLN A 32 -15.38 -8.54 12.87
CA GLN A 32 -14.58 -8.96 14.01
C GLN A 32 -13.06 -8.93 13.73
N PHE A 33 -12.66 -8.48 12.54
CA PHE A 33 -11.28 -8.40 12.14
C PHE A 33 -10.59 -7.21 12.81
N SER A 34 -9.32 -7.38 13.15
CA SER A 34 -8.45 -6.26 13.52
C SER A 34 -8.31 -5.27 12.33
N LEU A 35 -7.80 -4.08 12.58
CA LEU A 35 -7.58 -3.10 11.52
C LEU A 35 -6.66 -3.67 10.44
N GLY A 36 -5.53 -4.29 10.81
CA GLY A 36 -4.62 -4.94 9.87
C GLY A 36 -5.27 -6.05 9.06
N MET A 37 -6.12 -6.88 9.66
CA MET A 37 -6.90 -7.90 8.94
C MET A 37 -7.89 -7.26 7.96
N LYS A 38 -8.51 -6.12 8.31
CA LYS A 38 -9.40 -5.39 7.40
C LYS A 38 -8.65 -4.79 6.22
N GLN A 39 -7.46 -4.23 6.45
CA GLN A 39 -6.58 -3.73 5.38
C GLN A 39 -6.19 -4.86 4.41
N ARG A 40 -5.74 -5.99 4.93
CA ARG A 40 -5.40 -7.16 4.11
C ARG A 40 -6.61 -7.71 3.34
N LEU A 41 -7.80 -7.71 3.94
CA LEU A 41 -9.03 -8.10 3.25
C LEU A 41 -9.34 -7.15 2.10
N GLY A 42 -9.15 -5.83 2.29
CA GLY A 42 -9.29 -4.84 1.23
C GLY A 42 -8.36 -5.12 0.04
N ILE A 43 -7.09 -5.42 0.33
CA ILE A 43 -6.10 -5.82 -0.68
C ILE A 43 -6.52 -7.13 -1.38
N ALA A 44 -6.98 -8.15 -0.63
CA ALA A 44 -7.47 -9.40 -1.21
C ALA A 44 -8.61 -9.16 -2.21
N ILE A 45 -9.54 -8.27 -1.86
CA ILE A 45 -10.65 -7.90 -2.76
C ILE A 45 -10.14 -7.22 -4.03
N ALA A 46 -9.12 -6.36 -3.93
CA ALA A 46 -8.50 -5.72 -5.10
C ALA A 46 -7.76 -6.73 -5.99
N LEU A 47 -7.14 -7.76 -5.39
CA LEU A 47 -6.40 -8.80 -6.10
C LEU A 47 -7.29 -9.82 -6.84
N LEU A 48 -8.59 -9.89 -6.55
CA LEU A 48 -9.49 -10.89 -7.15
C LEU A 48 -9.47 -10.88 -8.69
N ASN A 49 -9.34 -9.71 -9.31
CA ASN A 49 -9.32 -9.54 -10.76
C ASN A 49 -7.91 -9.63 -11.38
N SER A 50 -6.92 -10.14 -10.65
CA SER A 50 -5.53 -10.24 -11.11
C SER A 50 -5.00 -8.92 -11.71
N PRO A 51 -5.02 -7.81 -10.96
CA PRO A 51 -4.64 -6.51 -11.48
C PRO A 51 -3.14 -6.47 -11.80
N GLN A 52 -2.76 -5.67 -12.79
CA GLN A 52 -1.37 -5.32 -13.07
C GLN A 52 -0.92 -4.09 -12.29
N LEU A 53 -1.86 -3.30 -11.80
CA LEU A 53 -1.64 -2.09 -11.00
C LEU A 53 -2.53 -2.12 -9.76
N LEU A 54 -1.92 -1.91 -8.61
CA LEU A 54 -2.61 -1.77 -7.32
C LEU A 54 -2.35 -0.38 -6.75
N ILE A 55 -3.41 0.34 -6.41
CA ILE A 55 -3.32 1.67 -5.80
C ILE A 55 -3.79 1.56 -4.36
N LEU A 56 -2.94 1.96 -3.42
CA LEU A 56 -3.18 1.90 -1.98
C LEU A 56 -3.08 3.32 -1.39
N ASP A 57 -4.15 3.77 -0.78
CA ASP A 57 -4.20 5.07 -0.10
C ASP A 57 -3.97 4.88 1.40
N GLU A 58 -2.87 5.45 1.92
CA GLU A 58 -2.46 5.40 3.32
C GLU A 58 -2.58 3.98 3.95
N PRO A 59 -2.02 2.92 3.33
CA PRO A 59 -2.33 1.54 3.72
C PRO A 59 -1.84 1.16 5.12
N THR A 60 -0.85 1.86 5.67
CA THR A 60 -0.29 1.61 7.02
C THR A 60 -0.96 2.41 8.12
N ASN A 61 -1.86 3.35 7.77
CA ASN A 61 -2.44 4.27 8.74
C ASN A 61 -3.23 3.54 9.83
N GLY A 62 -2.90 3.84 11.09
CA GLY A 62 -3.56 3.29 12.27
C GLY A 62 -3.17 1.84 12.61
N LEU A 63 -2.23 1.24 11.90
CA LEU A 63 -1.70 -0.07 12.27
C LEU A 63 -0.68 0.05 13.41
N ASP A 64 -0.55 -1.01 14.20
CA ASP A 64 0.54 -1.18 15.15
C ASP A 64 1.86 -1.52 14.41
N PRO A 65 3.03 -1.40 15.05
CA PRO A 65 4.32 -1.65 14.40
C PRO A 65 4.43 -3.01 13.73
N LEU A 66 3.89 -4.06 14.34
CA LEU A 66 3.90 -5.40 13.73
C LEU A 66 3.02 -5.47 12.48
N GLY A 67 1.83 -4.87 12.53
CA GLY A 67 0.92 -4.79 11.38
C GLY A 67 1.51 -4.01 10.21
N ILE A 68 2.27 -2.95 10.50
CA ILE A 68 3.02 -2.17 9.49
C ILE A 68 4.07 -3.06 8.81
N GLU A 69 4.88 -3.76 9.59
CA GLU A 69 5.94 -4.65 9.07
C GLU A 69 5.36 -5.74 8.18
N GLU A 70 4.33 -6.44 8.66
CA GLU A 70 3.66 -7.49 7.91
C GLU A 70 3.01 -6.98 6.61
N LEU A 71 2.42 -5.78 6.63
CA LEU A 71 1.84 -5.17 5.43
C LEU A 71 2.93 -4.73 4.44
N ARG A 72 4.06 -4.24 4.94
CA ARG A 72 5.22 -3.87 4.14
C ARG A 72 5.78 -5.06 3.38
N GLU A 73 5.97 -6.19 4.05
CA GLU A 73 6.43 -7.43 3.42
C GLU A 73 5.47 -7.90 2.34
N LEU A 74 4.16 -7.80 2.60
CA LEU A 74 3.13 -8.14 1.63
C LEU A 74 3.26 -7.24 0.38
N ILE A 75 3.33 -5.92 0.55
CA ILE A 75 3.46 -4.95 -0.56
C ILE A 75 4.73 -5.23 -1.37
N ARG A 76 5.86 -5.50 -0.73
CA ARG A 76 7.13 -5.84 -1.39
C ARG A 76 7.08 -7.14 -2.20
N SER A 77 6.14 -8.03 -1.90
CA SER A 77 5.97 -9.28 -2.64
C SER A 77 5.25 -9.11 -3.99
N PHE A 78 4.54 -8.00 -4.20
CA PHE A 78 3.70 -7.82 -5.39
C PHE A 78 4.47 -7.66 -6.70
N PRO A 79 5.60 -6.93 -6.77
CA PRO A 79 6.38 -6.83 -8.01
C PRO A 79 6.82 -8.18 -8.55
N CYS A 80 7.22 -9.13 -7.69
CA CYS A 80 7.57 -10.50 -8.07
C CYS A 80 6.38 -11.27 -8.69
N LYS A 81 5.16 -10.79 -8.49
CA LYS A 81 3.92 -11.33 -9.07
C LYS A 81 3.45 -10.53 -10.31
N GLY A 82 4.29 -9.61 -10.80
CA GLY A 82 3.96 -8.76 -11.94
C GLY A 82 2.96 -7.64 -11.63
N ILE A 83 2.80 -7.27 -10.36
CA ILE A 83 1.88 -6.22 -9.93
C ILE A 83 2.69 -4.97 -9.59
N THR A 84 2.45 -3.88 -10.29
CA THR A 84 2.97 -2.56 -9.93
C THR A 84 2.13 -1.99 -8.80
N VAL A 85 2.77 -1.40 -7.78
CA VAL A 85 2.07 -0.78 -6.66
C VAL A 85 2.34 0.72 -6.65
N ILE A 86 1.27 1.51 -6.55
CA ILE A 86 1.33 2.93 -6.19
C ILE A 86 0.70 3.04 -4.81
N LEU A 87 1.42 3.66 -3.88
CA LEU A 87 0.88 3.93 -2.55
C LEU A 87 1.06 5.40 -2.17
N SER A 88 0.10 5.95 -1.42
CA SER A 88 0.27 7.21 -0.72
C SER A 88 0.70 6.94 0.73
N SER A 89 1.51 7.82 1.29
CA SER A 89 1.81 7.85 2.72
C SER A 89 2.34 9.21 3.13
N HIS A 90 2.07 9.60 4.36
CA HIS A 90 2.67 10.77 5.01
C HIS A 90 3.81 10.38 5.96
N ILE A 91 4.10 9.09 6.11
CA ILE A 91 5.17 8.56 6.96
C ILE A 91 6.39 8.27 6.10
N LEU A 92 7.31 9.24 6.00
CA LEU A 92 8.47 9.18 5.11
C LEU A 92 9.36 7.97 5.37
N SER A 93 9.56 7.58 6.62
CA SER A 93 10.33 6.38 7.00
C SER A 93 9.75 5.08 6.47
N GLU A 94 8.42 4.99 6.33
CA GLU A 94 7.76 3.83 5.71
C GLU A 94 7.95 3.83 4.19
N VAL A 95 7.78 5.01 3.55
CA VAL A 95 8.01 5.16 2.11
C VAL A 95 9.44 4.77 1.76
N GLN A 96 10.41 5.23 2.54
CA GLN A 96 11.84 4.95 2.33
C GLN A 96 12.17 3.45 2.39
N GLN A 97 11.36 2.68 3.10
CA GLN A 97 11.55 1.23 3.21
C GLN A 97 10.85 0.43 2.11
N ILE A 98 9.87 0.99 1.42
CA ILE A 98 9.02 0.26 0.47
C ILE A 98 9.27 0.70 -0.97
N ALA A 99 9.46 2.00 -1.21
CA ALA A 99 9.40 2.59 -2.53
C ALA A 99 10.74 2.49 -3.27
N ASP A 100 10.66 2.21 -4.57
CA ASP A 100 11.78 2.32 -5.52
C ASP A 100 11.76 3.70 -6.19
N HIS A 101 10.56 4.29 -6.34
CA HIS A 101 10.33 5.59 -6.96
C HIS A 101 9.42 6.42 -6.07
N VAL A 102 9.68 7.72 -5.98
CA VAL A 102 8.88 8.63 -5.15
C VAL A 102 8.43 9.84 -5.94
N GLY A 103 7.19 10.28 -5.69
CA GLY A 103 6.67 11.57 -6.09
C GLY A 103 6.28 12.39 -4.86
N ILE A 104 6.70 13.64 -4.77
CA ILE A 104 6.36 14.55 -3.68
C ILE A 104 5.41 15.60 -4.21
N ILE A 105 4.20 15.63 -3.64
CA ILE A 105 3.16 16.61 -3.96
C ILE A 105 3.11 17.65 -2.84
N ALA A 106 3.27 18.92 -3.22
CA ALA A 106 3.23 20.06 -2.31
C ALA A 106 2.36 21.16 -2.89
N GLY A 107 1.39 21.68 -2.12
CA GLY A 107 0.48 22.72 -2.61
C GLY A 107 -0.35 22.33 -3.85
N GLY A 108 -0.64 21.04 -4.04
CA GLY A 108 -1.36 20.53 -5.21
C GLY A 108 -0.52 20.37 -6.47
N VAL A 109 0.80 20.56 -6.38
CA VAL A 109 1.75 20.44 -7.50
C VAL A 109 2.73 19.31 -7.23
N LEU A 110 3.08 18.54 -8.26
CA LEU A 110 4.17 17.56 -8.21
C LEU A 110 5.50 18.32 -8.19
N GLY A 111 6.10 18.42 -7.01
CA GLY A 111 7.34 19.18 -6.79
C GLY A 111 8.61 18.37 -7.00
N TYR A 112 8.51 17.05 -6.96
CA TYR A 112 9.60 16.12 -7.23
C TYR A 112 9.06 14.78 -7.72
N GLU A 113 9.79 14.15 -8.61
CA GLU A 113 9.61 12.77 -9.05
C GLU A 113 10.98 12.15 -9.36
N GLY A 114 11.26 10.97 -8.85
CA GLY A 114 12.52 10.28 -9.12
C GLY A 114 12.68 8.95 -8.38
N GLU A 115 13.74 8.23 -8.76
CA GLU A 115 14.16 7.02 -8.06
C GLU A 115 14.67 7.36 -6.66
N LEU A 116 14.28 6.55 -5.68
CA LEU A 116 14.79 6.66 -4.32
C LEU A 116 16.13 5.90 -4.23
N ARG A 117 17.22 6.62 -4.05
CA ARG A 117 18.56 6.04 -3.98
C ARG A 117 18.84 5.49 -2.58
N ALA A 118 19.61 4.41 -2.52
CA ALA A 118 20.07 3.88 -1.25
C ALA A 118 20.89 4.92 -0.48
N GLY A 119 20.48 5.21 0.77
CA GLY A 119 21.12 6.22 1.60
C GLY A 119 20.67 7.65 1.37
N GLU A 120 19.72 7.90 0.46
CA GLU A 120 19.10 9.20 0.28
C GLU A 120 18.19 9.53 1.49
N ASP A 121 18.31 10.76 2.00
CA ASP A 121 17.46 11.26 3.08
C ASP A 121 16.16 11.80 2.49
N LEU A 122 15.12 10.98 2.48
CA LEU A 122 13.80 11.35 1.95
C LEU A 122 13.17 12.50 2.76
N GLU A 123 13.46 12.60 4.05
CA GLU A 123 12.95 13.67 4.91
C GLU A 123 13.56 15.02 4.51
N GLN A 124 14.87 15.06 4.27
CA GLN A 124 15.54 16.25 3.77
C GLN A 124 15.03 16.65 2.38
N LEU A 125 14.90 15.68 1.47
CA LEU A 125 14.35 15.90 0.13
C LEU A 125 12.93 16.48 0.20
N PHE A 126 12.06 15.89 1.04
CA PHE A 126 10.70 16.37 1.26
C PHE A 126 10.67 17.82 1.75
N MET A 127 11.49 18.15 2.77
CA MET A 127 11.57 19.51 3.31
C MET A 127 12.06 20.53 2.26
N ASP A 128 13.00 20.16 1.41
CA ASP A 128 13.50 21.03 0.35
C ASP A 128 12.43 21.31 -0.71
N VAL A 129 11.64 20.31 -1.08
CA VAL A 129 10.51 20.45 -2.01
C VAL A 129 9.44 21.37 -1.43
N ILE A 130 9.05 21.17 -0.16
CA ILE A 130 8.06 22.03 0.54
C ILE A 130 8.55 23.48 0.57
N ARG A 131 9.82 23.73 0.92
CA ARG A 131 10.38 25.09 0.99
C ARG A 131 10.41 25.80 -0.36
N ARG A 132 10.64 25.07 -1.44
CA ARG A 132 10.63 25.64 -2.82
C ARG A 132 9.21 25.98 -3.26
N ASN A 133 8.27 25.06 -3.09
CA ASN A 133 6.89 25.22 -3.58
C ASN A 133 6.00 26.00 -2.60
N GLY A 134 6.30 26.00 -1.30
CA GLY A 134 5.55 26.76 -0.30
C GLY A 134 5.80 28.29 -0.35
N LYS A 135 6.75 28.77 -1.15
CA LYS A 135 6.99 30.21 -1.38
C LYS A 135 6.17 30.79 -2.54
N GLU A 136 5.53 29.94 -3.35
CA GLU A 136 4.74 30.39 -4.50
C GLU A 136 3.21 30.38 -4.24
N GLY A 137 2.79 30.05 -3.01
CA GLY A 137 1.39 29.82 -2.63
C GLY A 137 0.75 30.85 -1.68
N TYR A 138 1.31 32.08 -1.57
CA TYR A 138 0.69 33.17 -0.84
C TYR A 138 0.78 34.46 -1.65
#